data_3891955041d45bb36e309580469dd4ee
#
_entry.id   3891955041d45bb36e309580469dd4ee
#
_cell.length_a   1.000
_cell.length_b   1.000
_cell.length_c   1.000
_cell.angle_alpha   90.00
_cell.angle_beta   90.00
_cell.angle_gamma   90.00
#
_symmetry.space_group_name_H-M   'P 1'
#
loop_
_entity.id
_entity.type
_entity.pdbx_description
1 polymer ?
#
loop_
_entity_poly.entity_id
_entity_poly.type
_entity_poly.pdbx_seq_one_letter_code
_entity_poly.pdbx_strand_id
1 'polypeptide(L)'
;MNSRTARLAAFALVAGFASVAHADDDATLAAAAKESGASVSPAGVVYKSIKDGAGASPKASDSVKVNYRGTFPDGKEFDASRGNPISFQLNRVIPCWTEGVQKMKVGGKAKLTCPSAVAYGPRGAGGVIPPNATLVFEVELLAIN
;
A
#
# COMPACT_ATOMS: atom_id res chain seq x y z
N MET A 1 -28.70 0.12 38.71
CA MET A 1 -28.61 1.22 37.83
C MET A 1 -27.42 1.17 36.94
N ASN A 2 -26.38 0.71 37.36
CA ASN A 2 -25.21 0.75 36.56
C ASN A 2 -25.24 -0.18 35.40
N SER A 3 -26.08 -1.13 35.45
CA SER A 3 -26.11 -2.11 34.38
C SER A 3 -26.57 -1.58 33.06
N ARG A 4 -27.19 -0.45 33.05
CA ARG A 4 -27.64 0.02 31.77
C ARG A 4 -26.55 0.49 30.88
N THR A 5 -25.49 0.90 31.43
CA THR A 5 -24.42 1.33 30.59
C THR A 5 -23.85 0.21 29.75
N ALA A 6 -23.93 -0.97 30.24
CA ALA A 6 -23.41 -2.10 29.52
C ALA A 6 -24.11 -2.29 28.19
N ARG A 7 -25.35 -1.97 28.16
CA ARG A 7 -26.05 -2.19 26.94
C ARG A 7 -25.66 -1.29 25.84
N LEU A 8 -25.30 -0.12 26.21
CA LEU A 8 -24.85 0.83 25.19
C LEU A 8 -23.65 0.32 24.50
N ALA A 9 -22.80 -0.32 25.23
CA ALA A 9 -21.62 -0.89 24.64
C ALA A 9 -21.99 -1.94 23.62
N ALA A 10 -22.93 -2.75 23.97
CA ALA A 10 -23.34 -3.78 23.04
C ALA A 10 -23.90 -3.19 21.77
N PHE A 11 -24.54 -2.08 21.92
CA PHE A 11 -25.11 -1.44 20.80
C PHE A 11 -24.03 -0.90 19.87
N ALA A 12 -22.99 -0.39 20.44
CA ALA A 12 -21.89 0.08 19.67
C ALA A 12 -21.29 -1.04 18.87
N LEU A 13 -21.33 -2.23 19.38
CA LEU A 13 -20.86 -3.38 18.65
C LEU A 13 -21.59 -3.58 17.36
N VAL A 14 -22.87 -3.39 17.40
CA VAL A 14 -23.67 -3.57 16.23
C VAL A 14 -23.22 -2.63 15.14
N ALA A 15 -22.94 -1.44 15.54
CA ALA A 15 -22.46 -0.45 14.58
C ALA A 15 -21.13 -0.90 13.99
N GLY A 16 -20.31 -1.50 14.81
CA GLY A 16 -19.04 -1.99 14.36
C GLY A 16 -19.15 -3.06 13.30
N PHE A 17 -20.17 -3.82 13.38
CA PHE A 17 -20.46 -4.84 12.43
C PHE A 17 -20.55 -4.35 11.03
N ALA A 18 -21.29 -3.31 10.81
CA ALA A 18 -21.55 -2.81 9.49
C ALA A 18 -20.27 -2.41 8.78
N SER A 19 -19.26 -2.04 9.52
CA SER A 19 -18.04 -1.57 8.91
C SER A 19 -16.94 -2.61 8.84
N VAL A 20 -17.21 -3.81 9.29
CA VAL A 20 -16.18 -4.83 9.30
C VAL A 20 -15.59 -5.09 7.94
N ALA A 21 -16.39 -5.03 6.89
CA ALA A 21 -15.92 -5.31 5.55
C ALA A 21 -14.79 -4.37 5.13
N HIS A 22 -14.79 -3.13 5.60
CA HIS A 22 -13.76 -2.15 5.26
C HIS A 22 -12.80 -1.89 6.41
N ALA A 23 -13.12 -2.40 7.58
CA ALA A 23 -12.33 -2.11 8.77
C ALA A 23 -10.91 -2.66 8.69
N ASP A 24 -10.74 -3.81 8.05
CA ASP A 24 -9.43 -4.42 7.93
C ASP A 24 -8.51 -3.58 7.06
N ASP A 25 -9.02 -3.06 5.95
CA ASP A 25 -8.23 -2.21 5.08
C ASP A 25 -7.88 -0.90 5.77
N ASP A 26 -8.87 -0.29 6.42
CA ASP A 26 -8.64 0.94 7.17
C ASP A 26 -7.64 0.72 8.29
N ALA A 27 -7.73 -0.42 8.98
CA ALA A 27 -6.81 -0.75 10.05
C ALA A 27 -5.39 -0.95 9.52
N THR A 28 -5.25 -1.57 8.35
CA THR A 28 -3.95 -1.76 7.72
C THR A 28 -3.30 -0.43 7.38
N LEU A 29 -4.07 0.48 6.79
CA LEU A 29 -3.57 1.80 6.44
C LEU A 29 -3.21 2.61 7.69
N ALA A 30 -4.06 2.56 8.71
CA ALA A 30 -3.82 3.27 9.95
C ALA A 30 -2.57 2.76 10.66
N ALA A 31 -2.39 1.45 10.70
CA ALA A 31 -1.21 0.85 11.31
C ALA A 31 0.05 1.22 10.55
N ALA A 32 0.00 1.18 9.23
CA ALA A 32 1.15 1.55 8.40
C ALA A 32 1.53 3.02 8.62
N ALA A 33 0.53 3.89 8.73
CA ALA A 33 0.76 5.33 8.93
C ALA A 33 1.44 5.63 10.26
N LYS A 34 1.30 4.75 11.24
CA LYS A 34 1.90 4.92 12.56
C LYS A 34 3.33 4.39 12.64
N GLU A 35 3.80 3.68 11.62
CA GLU A 35 5.15 3.15 11.64
C GLU A 35 6.17 4.29 11.61
N SER A 36 7.29 4.07 12.28
CA SER A 36 8.34 5.07 12.34
C SER A 36 8.84 5.41 10.93
N GLY A 37 8.89 6.69 10.62
CA GLY A 37 9.34 7.14 9.31
C GLY A 37 8.30 7.08 8.21
N ALA A 38 7.07 6.68 8.52
CA ALA A 38 6.01 6.62 7.52
C ALA A 38 5.44 8.00 7.23
N SER A 39 5.04 8.22 5.99
CA SER A 39 4.32 9.43 5.58
C SER A 39 3.10 9.03 4.77
N VAL A 40 2.06 9.84 4.80
CA VAL A 40 0.81 9.58 4.11
C VAL A 40 0.57 10.69 3.10
N SER A 41 0.34 10.31 1.85
CA SER A 41 0.06 11.31 0.80
C SER A 41 -1.41 11.73 0.83
N PRO A 42 -1.76 12.81 0.12
CA PRO A 42 -3.16 13.21 0.00
C PRO A 42 -4.06 12.11 -0.57
N ALA A 43 -3.52 11.23 -1.40
CA ALA A 43 -4.27 10.12 -1.96
C ALA A 43 -4.40 8.94 -1.00
N GLY A 44 -3.75 9.02 0.16
CA GLY A 44 -3.83 7.98 1.17
C GLY A 44 -2.75 6.91 1.08
N VAL A 45 -1.78 7.07 0.18
CA VAL A 45 -0.67 6.13 0.07
C VAL A 45 0.25 6.30 1.27
N VAL A 46 0.54 5.22 1.97
CA VAL A 46 1.50 5.24 3.07
C VAL A 46 2.86 4.81 2.54
N TYR A 47 3.82 5.70 2.64
CA TYR A 47 5.20 5.47 2.20
C TYR A 47 6.10 5.35 3.40
N LYS A 48 6.90 4.29 3.42
CA LYS A 48 7.92 4.13 4.46
C LYS A 48 9.23 3.70 3.82
N SER A 49 10.29 4.48 4.01
CA SER A 49 11.60 4.10 3.54
C SER A 49 12.14 2.97 4.42
N ILE A 50 12.56 1.88 3.81
CA ILE A 50 13.23 0.78 4.50
C ILE A 50 14.73 1.01 4.43
N LYS A 51 15.21 1.48 3.27
CA LYS A 51 16.60 1.81 3.06
C LYS A 51 16.63 3.03 2.14
N ASP A 52 17.32 4.07 2.55
CA ASP A 52 17.45 5.26 1.74
C ASP A 52 18.46 5.05 0.63
N GLY A 53 18.10 5.41 -0.59
CA GLY A 53 19.01 5.39 -1.70
C GLY A 53 19.83 6.66 -1.76
N ALA A 54 20.92 6.61 -2.51
CA ALA A 54 21.79 7.77 -2.69
C ALA A 54 21.69 8.39 -4.08
N GLY A 55 21.00 7.75 -5.00
CA GLY A 55 20.89 8.21 -6.37
C GLY A 55 19.77 9.21 -6.60
N ALA A 56 19.39 9.39 -7.85
CA ALA A 56 18.34 10.31 -8.23
C ALA A 56 16.95 9.71 -7.95
N SER A 57 15.95 10.58 -7.88
CA SER A 57 14.56 10.17 -7.82
C SER A 57 13.95 10.21 -9.22
N PRO A 58 13.12 9.24 -9.57
CA PRO A 58 12.51 9.22 -10.90
C PRO A 58 11.35 10.20 -10.99
N LYS A 59 11.01 10.54 -12.22
CA LYS A 59 9.83 11.35 -12.54
C LYS A 59 8.74 10.44 -13.07
N ALA A 60 7.51 10.94 -13.10
CA ALA A 60 6.38 10.16 -13.60
C ALA A 60 6.58 9.67 -15.04
N SER A 61 7.33 10.41 -15.84
CA SER A 61 7.60 10.04 -17.22
C SER A 61 8.76 9.06 -17.40
N ASP A 62 9.45 8.73 -16.32
CA ASP A 62 10.59 7.83 -16.38
C ASP A 62 10.17 6.37 -16.33
N SER A 63 11.04 5.51 -16.90
CA SER A 63 10.97 4.08 -16.68
C SER A 63 11.92 3.73 -15.56
N VAL A 64 11.52 2.80 -14.72
CA VAL A 64 12.33 2.37 -13.59
C VAL A 64 12.54 0.87 -13.63
N LYS A 65 13.67 0.44 -13.11
CA LYS A 65 13.99 -0.97 -12.95
C LYS A 65 13.93 -1.29 -11.47
N VAL A 66 13.09 -2.25 -11.11
CA VAL A 66 12.79 -2.54 -9.71
C VAL A 66 12.77 -4.03 -9.43
N ASN A 67 13.05 -4.38 -8.18
CA ASN A 67 12.59 -5.63 -7.59
C ASN A 67 11.43 -5.30 -6.68
N TYR A 68 10.44 -6.19 -6.62
CA TYR A 68 9.29 -5.92 -5.78
C TYR A 68 8.62 -7.19 -5.29
N ARG A 69 7.84 -7.03 -4.24
CA ARG A 69 6.99 -8.07 -3.68
C ARG A 69 5.68 -7.42 -3.25
N GLY A 70 4.57 -7.95 -3.73
CA GLY A 70 3.24 -7.47 -3.35
C GLY A 70 2.53 -8.49 -2.48
N THR A 71 1.94 -8.02 -1.39
CA THR A 71 1.22 -8.87 -0.46
C THR A 71 -0.11 -8.23 -0.09
N PHE A 72 -1.04 -9.08 0.36
CA PHE A 72 -2.26 -8.63 0.99
C PHE A 72 -1.97 -8.28 2.45
N PRO A 73 -2.90 -7.60 3.15
CA PRO A 73 -2.67 -7.26 4.55
C PRO A 73 -2.37 -8.45 5.45
N ASP A 74 -2.86 -9.64 5.12
CA ASP A 74 -2.57 -10.85 5.88
C ASP A 74 -1.19 -11.43 5.61
N GLY A 75 -0.42 -10.80 4.72
CA GLY A 75 0.92 -11.24 4.38
C GLY A 75 1.00 -12.20 3.21
N LYS A 76 -0.13 -12.60 2.65
CA LYS A 76 -0.14 -13.51 1.52
C LYS A 76 0.37 -12.81 0.26
N GLU A 77 1.40 -13.38 -0.36
CA GLU A 77 2.00 -12.81 -1.57
C GLU A 77 1.09 -13.06 -2.77
N PHE A 78 0.89 -12.03 -3.58
CA PHE A 78 0.13 -12.18 -4.82
C PHE A 78 1.00 -11.96 -6.06
N ASP A 79 2.14 -11.30 -5.91
CA ASP A 79 3.04 -11.05 -7.04
C ASP A 79 4.41 -10.68 -6.51
N ALA A 80 5.43 -10.98 -7.29
CA ALA A 80 6.81 -10.61 -6.95
C ALA A 80 7.71 -10.78 -8.17
N SER A 81 8.81 -10.02 -8.20
CA SER A 81 9.81 -10.16 -9.25
C SER A 81 10.73 -11.35 -9.03
N ARG A 82 10.85 -11.80 -7.77
CA ARG A 82 11.62 -12.99 -7.39
C ARG A 82 13.07 -12.95 -7.86
N GLY A 83 13.69 -11.80 -7.67
CA GLY A 83 15.10 -11.64 -8.01
C GLY A 83 15.39 -11.34 -9.47
N ASN A 84 14.36 -11.27 -10.30
CA ASN A 84 14.49 -10.89 -11.70
C ASN A 84 13.92 -9.48 -11.88
N PRO A 85 14.77 -8.45 -11.87
CA PRO A 85 14.26 -7.08 -11.93
C PRO A 85 13.41 -6.85 -13.17
N ILE A 86 12.38 -6.04 -13.01
CA ILE A 86 11.44 -5.72 -14.07
C ILE A 86 11.43 -4.22 -14.28
N SER A 87 11.34 -3.79 -15.54
CA SER A 87 11.24 -2.38 -15.87
C SER A 87 9.78 -2.00 -16.08
N PHE A 88 9.40 -0.88 -15.49
CA PHE A 88 8.06 -0.32 -15.62
C PHE A 88 8.15 1.16 -15.97
N GLN A 89 7.25 1.61 -16.82
CA GLN A 89 7.06 3.03 -17.05
C GLN A 89 6.14 3.56 -15.95
N LEU A 90 6.59 4.55 -15.19
CA LEU A 90 5.88 4.98 -13.98
C LEU A 90 4.48 5.52 -14.23
N ASN A 91 4.24 6.07 -15.41
CA ASN A 91 2.90 6.57 -15.73
C ASN A 91 1.96 5.49 -16.28
N ARG A 92 2.38 4.24 -16.27
CA ARG A 92 1.58 3.11 -16.76
C ARG A 92 1.35 2.03 -15.73
N VAL A 93 1.64 2.32 -14.48
CA VAL A 93 1.39 1.40 -13.36
C VAL A 93 0.29 1.98 -12.49
N ILE A 94 -0.11 1.25 -11.45
CA ILE A 94 -1.15 1.76 -10.55
C ILE A 94 -0.71 3.10 -9.94
N PRO A 95 -1.65 4.02 -9.70
CA PRO A 95 -1.30 5.35 -9.19
C PRO A 95 -0.48 5.34 -7.90
N CYS A 96 -0.70 4.34 -7.04
CA CYS A 96 0.08 4.19 -5.82
C CYS A 96 1.58 4.09 -6.12
N TRP A 97 1.96 3.34 -7.14
CA TRP A 97 3.35 3.22 -7.55
C TRP A 97 3.85 4.49 -8.23
N THR A 98 3.04 5.06 -9.10
CA THR A 98 3.42 6.31 -9.77
C THR A 98 3.81 7.36 -8.75
N GLU A 99 3.02 7.49 -7.71
CA GLU A 99 3.27 8.45 -6.65
C GLU A 99 4.41 8.03 -5.73
N GLY A 100 4.36 6.78 -5.26
CA GLY A 100 5.29 6.30 -4.23
C GLY A 100 6.73 6.16 -4.72
N VAL A 101 6.91 5.62 -5.93
CA VAL A 101 8.26 5.40 -6.44
C VAL A 101 8.98 6.71 -6.73
N GLN A 102 8.26 7.77 -7.05
CA GLN A 102 8.88 9.09 -7.23
C GLN A 102 9.50 9.65 -5.96
N LYS A 103 9.10 9.13 -4.80
CA LYS A 103 9.69 9.52 -3.51
C LYS A 103 10.97 8.76 -3.21
N MET A 104 11.23 7.70 -3.95
CA MET A 104 12.41 6.87 -3.74
C MET A 104 13.61 7.44 -4.48
N LYS A 105 14.79 6.98 -4.09
CA LYS A 105 16.03 7.26 -4.82
C LYS A 105 16.65 5.94 -5.24
N VAL A 106 17.39 5.96 -6.33
CA VAL A 106 18.07 4.77 -6.82
C VAL A 106 18.96 4.22 -5.72
N GLY A 107 18.87 2.92 -5.50
CA GLY A 107 19.58 2.23 -4.42
C GLY A 107 18.74 2.07 -3.16
N GLY A 108 17.54 2.67 -3.12
CA GLY A 108 16.67 2.60 -1.97
C GLY A 108 15.66 1.47 -2.02
N LYS A 109 15.05 1.21 -0.88
CA LYS A 109 13.98 0.24 -0.73
C LYS A 109 12.89 0.87 0.13
N ALA A 110 11.64 0.69 -0.25
CA ALA A 110 10.53 1.28 0.47
C ALA A 110 9.33 0.34 0.52
N LYS A 111 8.49 0.58 1.51
CA LYS A 111 7.20 -0.11 1.63
C LYS A 111 6.10 0.88 1.27
N LEU A 112 5.24 0.47 0.35
CA LEU A 112 4.07 1.25 -0.06
C LEU A 112 2.83 0.50 0.38
N THR A 113 1.99 1.14 1.20
CA THR A 113 0.69 0.58 1.54
C THR A 113 -0.33 1.35 0.72
N CYS A 114 -1.01 0.66 -0.17
CA CYS A 114 -1.83 1.25 -1.21
C CYS A 114 -3.31 1.05 -0.93
N PRO A 115 -4.07 2.14 -0.68
CA PRO A 115 -5.52 2.00 -0.63
C PRO A 115 -6.05 1.54 -1.99
N SER A 116 -7.14 0.83 -1.99
CA SER A 116 -7.69 0.26 -3.22
C SER A 116 -7.97 1.31 -4.29
N ALA A 117 -8.36 2.51 -3.90
CA ALA A 117 -8.67 3.57 -4.85
C ALA A 117 -7.50 3.95 -5.76
N VAL A 118 -6.27 3.74 -5.31
CA VAL A 118 -5.06 4.00 -6.11
C VAL A 118 -4.33 2.72 -6.47
N ALA A 119 -5.01 1.60 -6.36
CA ALA A 119 -4.52 0.29 -6.78
C ALA A 119 -5.48 -0.26 -7.84
N TYR A 120 -6.20 -1.32 -7.52
CA TYR A 120 -7.08 -1.94 -8.53
C TYR A 120 -8.56 -1.65 -8.31
N GLY A 121 -8.90 -0.86 -7.28
CA GLY A 121 -10.24 -0.33 -7.07
C GLY A 121 -11.32 -1.37 -6.85
N PRO A 122 -12.58 -0.99 -7.18
CA PRO A 122 -13.71 -1.89 -6.95
C PRO A 122 -13.75 -3.09 -7.91
N ARG A 123 -12.97 -3.07 -8.99
CA ARG A 123 -12.93 -4.19 -9.92
C ARG A 123 -11.95 -5.27 -9.52
N GLY A 124 -10.90 -4.90 -8.80
CA GLY A 124 -9.81 -5.82 -8.57
C GLY A 124 -9.06 -6.13 -9.85
N ALA A 125 -8.40 -7.26 -9.90
CA ALA A 125 -7.62 -7.69 -11.07
C ALA A 125 -7.69 -9.20 -11.24
N GLY A 126 -8.33 -9.59 -12.33
CA GLY A 126 -8.26 -10.92 -12.92
C GLY A 126 -8.17 -12.12 -11.99
N GLY A 127 -9.04 -12.23 -11.00
CA GLY A 127 -9.04 -13.39 -10.12
C GLY A 127 -7.92 -13.44 -9.10
N VAL A 128 -6.98 -12.51 -9.15
CA VAL A 128 -5.85 -12.45 -8.22
C VAL A 128 -6.08 -11.40 -7.14
N ILE A 129 -6.51 -10.21 -7.55
CA ILE A 129 -6.78 -9.10 -6.65
C ILE A 129 -8.28 -8.97 -6.48
N PRO A 130 -8.80 -9.15 -5.25
CA PRO A 130 -10.24 -8.98 -5.05
C PRO A 130 -10.65 -7.51 -5.11
N PRO A 131 -11.95 -7.23 -5.25
CA PRO A 131 -12.43 -5.85 -5.22
C PRO A 131 -12.09 -5.15 -3.92
N ASN A 132 -11.76 -3.88 -4.01
CA ASN A 132 -11.51 -3.01 -2.85
C ASN A 132 -10.38 -3.48 -1.94
N ALA A 133 -9.35 -4.09 -2.51
CA ALA A 133 -8.24 -4.62 -1.73
C ALA A 133 -7.18 -3.57 -1.46
N THR A 134 -6.79 -3.43 -0.21
CA THR A 134 -5.58 -2.71 0.17
C THR A 134 -4.39 -3.60 -0.10
N LEU A 135 -3.35 -3.07 -0.71
CA LEU A 135 -2.18 -3.84 -1.09
C LEU A 135 -0.93 -3.27 -0.42
N VAL A 136 0.02 -4.16 -0.13
CA VAL A 136 1.30 -3.78 0.46
C VAL A 136 2.40 -4.20 -0.50
N PHE A 137 3.24 -3.24 -0.90
CA PHE A 137 4.39 -3.53 -1.77
C PHE A 137 5.69 -3.17 -1.07
N GLU A 138 6.67 -4.04 -1.21
CA GLU A 138 8.05 -3.67 -0.95
C GLU A 138 8.72 -3.52 -2.31
N VAL A 139 9.34 -2.37 -2.53
CA VAL A 139 9.92 -2.01 -3.82
C VAL A 139 11.36 -1.60 -3.60
N GLU A 140 12.27 -2.18 -4.38
CA GLU A 140 13.66 -1.79 -4.42
C GLU A 140 13.92 -1.13 -5.77
N LEU A 141 14.35 0.13 -5.74
CA LEU A 141 14.60 0.90 -6.97
C LEU A 141 16.05 0.72 -7.38
N LEU A 142 16.27 0.03 -8.49
CA LEU A 142 17.62 -0.31 -8.96
C LEU A 142 18.17 0.69 -9.94
N ALA A 143 17.34 1.22 -10.82
CA ALA A 143 17.80 2.13 -11.87
C ALA A 143 16.64 2.95 -12.42
N ILE A 144 17.00 4.09 -13.01
CA ILE A 144 16.08 4.88 -13.82
C ILE A 144 16.60 4.74 -15.26
N ASN A 145 15.74 4.24 -16.12
CA ASN A 145 16.13 3.97 -17.51
C ASN A 145 15.91 5.17 -18.41
#